data_30efe3e84094f32f78af5b6374f49965
#
_entry.id   30efe3e84094f32f78af5b6374f49965
#
_cell.length_a   1.000
_cell.length_b   1.000
_cell.length_c   1.000
_cell.angle_alpha   90.00
_cell.angle_beta   90.00
_cell.angle_gamma   90.00
#
_symmetry.space_group_name_H-M   'P 1'
#
loop_
_entity.id
_entity.type
_entity.pdbx_description
1 polymer ?
#
loop_
_entity_poly.entity_id
_entity_poly.type
_entity_poly.pdbx_seq_one_letter_code
_entity_poly.pdbx_strand_id
1 'polypeptide(L)'
;MIRVGITGQPGFVGTHLYNELGLFPDEFLRIPFEDSYFQSEDKLRSFVRECDVIVHLAAMNRHPDARVLYDTNIRLVSQLISAMEA
;
A
#
# COMPACT_ATOMS: atom_id res chain seq x y z
N MET A 1 13.27 3.25 -15.04
CA MET A 1 13.12 3.24 -13.58
C MET A 1 11.69 2.84 -13.22
N ILE A 2 11.55 1.88 -12.32
CA ILE A 2 10.24 1.37 -11.91
C ILE A 2 9.79 2.13 -10.65
N ARG A 3 8.57 2.70 -10.70
CA ARG A 3 7.99 3.41 -9.56
C ARG A 3 7.20 2.42 -8.71
N VAL A 4 7.65 2.19 -7.50
CA VAL A 4 7.09 1.17 -6.60
C VAL A 4 6.43 1.83 -5.39
N GLY A 5 5.17 1.48 -5.14
CA GLY A 5 4.45 1.87 -3.94
C GLY A 5 4.15 0.65 -3.08
N ILE A 6 4.20 0.83 -1.77
CA ILE A 6 3.97 -0.25 -0.80
C ILE A 6 2.87 0.17 0.15
N THR A 7 1.68 -0.43 0.05
CA THR A 7 0.66 -0.21 1.07
C THR A 7 1.09 -0.91 2.35
N GLY A 8 0.87 -0.28 3.50
CA GLY A 8 1.42 -0.80 4.76
C GLY A 8 2.92 -0.59 4.88
N GLN A 9 3.45 0.39 4.16
CA GLN A 9 4.88 0.68 4.15
C GLN A 9 5.46 0.94 5.55
N PRO A 10 4.73 1.58 6.51
CA PRO A 10 5.25 1.77 7.87
C PRO A 10 5.33 0.50 8.71
N GLY A 11 4.72 -0.61 8.25
CA GLY A 11 4.77 -1.88 8.97
C GLY A 11 6.14 -2.55 8.88
N PHE A 12 6.29 -3.67 9.60
CA PHE A 12 7.58 -4.36 9.69
C PHE A 12 8.10 -4.81 8.31
N VAL A 13 7.28 -5.57 7.58
CA VAL A 13 7.67 -6.07 6.26
C VAL A 13 7.79 -4.92 5.26
N GLY A 14 6.85 -3.97 5.30
CA GLY A 14 6.87 -2.81 4.42
C GLY A 14 8.12 -1.96 4.60
N THR A 15 8.55 -1.75 5.84
CA THR A 15 9.77 -0.98 6.13
C THR A 15 11.00 -1.70 5.58
N HIS A 16 11.10 -3.01 5.77
CA HIS A 16 12.21 -3.79 5.23
C HIS A 16 12.28 -3.72 3.70
N LEU A 17 11.13 -3.91 3.04
CA LEU A 17 11.07 -3.83 1.57
C LEU A 17 11.41 -2.42 1.08
N TYR A 18 10.88 -1.41 1.74
CA TYR A 18 11.15 -0.01 1.39
C TYR A 18 12.64 0.30 1.45
N ASN A 19 13.30 -0.13 2.53
CA ASN A 19 14.75 0.08 2.70
C ASN A 19 15.55 -0.71 1.66
N GLU A 20 15.14 -1.92 1.36
CA GLU A 20 15.82 -2.77 0.37
C GLU A 20 15.77 -2.14 -1.02
N LEU A 21 14.61 -1.62 -1.42
CA LEU A 21 14.46 -0.93 -2.71
C LEU A 21 15.34 0.31 -2.78
N GLY A 22 15.57 0.96 -1.64
CA GLY A 22 16.43 2.13 -1.56
C GLY A 22 17.90 1.85 -1.84
N LEU A 23 18.32 0.58 -1.83
CA LEU A 23 19.68 0.19 -2.19
C LEU A 23 19.91 0.20 -3.70
N PHE A 24 18.85 0.33 -4.49
CA PHE A 24 18.92 0.29 -5.96
C PHE A 24 18.25 1.54 -6.56
N PRO A 25 18.80 2.75 -6.26
CA PRO A 25 18.14 4.00 -6.66
C PRO A 25 18.12 4.23 -8.18
N ASP A 26 18.97 3.53 -8.93
CA ASP A 26 18.98 3.61 -10.39
C ASP A 26 17.89 2.73 -11.02
N GLU A 27 17.32 1.79 -10.27
CA GLU A 27 16.32 0.84 -10.77
C GLU A 27 14.92 1.15 -10.26
N PHE A 28 14.81 1.62 -9.01
CA PHE A 28 13.52 1.81 -8.33
C PHE A 28 13.39 3.21 -7.77
N LEU A 29 12.22 3.82 -8.03
CA LEU A 29 11.79 5.03 -7.34
C LEU A 29 10.71 4.62 -6.33
N ARG A 30 10.95 4.90 -5.06
CA ARG A 30 10.01 4.58 -3.98
C ARG A 30 8.97 5.68 -3.89
N ILE A 31 7.70 5.32 -4.09
CA ILE A 31 6.58 6.27 -3.98
C ILE A 31 6.09 6.25 -2.52
N PRO A 32 6.07 7.40 -1.83
CA PRO A 32 5.64 7.44 -0.43
C PRO A 32 4.20 6.98 -0.24
N PHE A 33 3.97 6.26 0.85
CA PHE A 33 2.65 5.83 1.25
C PHE A 33 2.42 6.10 2.74
N GLU A 34 1.20 6.50 3.09
CA GLU A 34 0.75 6.65 4.47
C GLU A 34 -0.56 5.89 4.65
N ASP A 35 -0.75 5.28 5.82
CA ASP A 35 -1.97 4.51 6.11
C ASP A 35 -3.23 5.36 6.00
N SER A 36 -3.14 6.66 6.26
CA SER A 36 -4.24 7.61 6.12
C SER A 36 -4.76 7.74 4.69
N TYR A 37 -4.01 7.29 3.69
CA TYR A 37 -4.46 7.32 2.30
C TYR A 37 -5.71 6.47 2.08
N PHE A 38 -5.90 5.42 2.88
CA PHE A 38 -7.13 4.63 2.81
C PHE A 38 -8.38 5.39 3.31
N GLN A 39 -8.19 6.54 3.94
CA GLN A 39 -9.27 7.38 4.43
C GLN A 39 -9.58 8.54 3.47
N SER A 40 -8.89 8.63 2.35
CA SER A 40 -9.08 9.69 1.36
C SER A 40 -8.98 9.10 -0.04
N GLU A 41 -10.09 9.07 -0.76
CA GLU A 41 -10.10 8.56 -2.13
C GLU A 41 -9.13 9.32 -3.02
N ASP A 42 -9.06 10.64 -2.88
CA ASP A 42 -8.18 11.47 -3.73
C ASP A 42 -6.71 11.16 -3.50
N LYS A 43 -6.33 11.00 -2.24
CA LYS A 43 -4.93 10.67 -1.90
C LYS A 43 -4.56 9.28 -2.35
N LEU A 44 -5.46 8.32 -2.20
CA LEU A 44 -5.23 6.95 -2.64
C LEU A 44 -5.11 6.87 -4.16
N ARG A 45 -5.96 7.58 -4.89
CA ARG A 45 -5.88 7.67 -6.36
C ARG A 45 -4.57 8.29 -6.82
N SER A 46 -4.15 9.37 -6.17
CA SER A 46 -2.89 10.03 -6.50
C SER A 46 -1.70 9.09 -6.28
N PHE A 47 -1.71 8.37 -5.17
CA PHE A 47 -0.68 7.37 -4.88
C PHE A 47 -0.63 6.29 -5.97
N VAL A 48 -1.79 5.73 -6.32
CA VAL A 48 -1.87 4.66 -7.32
C VAL A 48 -1.38 5.14 -8.68
N ARG A 49 -1.74 6.37 -9.07
CA ARG A 49 -1.31 6.94 -10.36
C ARG A 49 0.19 7.11 -10.47
N GLU A 50 0.86 7.36 -9.34
CA GLU A 50 2.31 7.54 -9.34
C GLU A 50 3.07 6.23 -9.40
N CYS A 51 2.42 5.10 -9.17
CA CYS A 51 3.08 3.80 -9.10
C CYS A 51 2.99 3.04 -10.40
N ASP A 52 4.09 2.39 -10.78
CA ASP A 52 4.08 1.37 -11.83
C ASP A 52 3.73 0.00 -11.27
N VAL A 53 4.15 -0.24 -10.03
CA VAL A 53 3.92 -1.49 -9.30
C VAL A 53 3.49 -1.15 -7.88
N ILE A 54 2.49 -1.85 -7.37
CA ILE A 54 2.04 -1.72 -5.99
C ILE A 54 2.18 -3.07 -5.29
N VAL A 55 2.89 -3.06 -4.17
CA VAL A 55 2.97 -4.21 -3.27
C VAL A 55 1.99 -3.94 -2.12
N HIS A 56 0.95 -4.76 -2.02
CA HIS A 56 -0.12 -4.55 -1.04
C HIS A 56 0.16 -5.36 0.23
N LEU A 57 0.67 -4.68 1.25
CA LEU A 57 0.96 -5.28 2.55
C LEU A 57 0.05 -4.76 3.66
N ALA A 58 -0.76 -3.73 3.37
CA ALA A 58 -1.69 -3.20 4.35
C ALA A 58 -2.76 -4.23 4.67
N ALA A 59 -2.85 -4.61 5.93
CA ALA A 59 -3.82 -5.57 6.40
C ALA A 59 -3.98 -5.47 7.92
N MET A 60 -5.16 -5.81 8.41
CA MET A 60 -5.36 -6.02 9.84
C MET A 60 -4.93 -7.46 10.14
N ASN A 61 -3.96 -7.62 11.04
CA ASN A 61 -3.37 -8.93 11.34
C ASN A 61 -3.95 -9.57 12.61
N ARG A 62 -4.55 -8.76 13.49
CA ARG A 62 -5.08 -9.24 14.79
C ARG A 62 -6.36 -8.53 15.13
N HIS A 63 -7.37 -9.31 15.48
CA HIS A 63 -8.63 -8.84 16.03
C HIS A 63 -9.33 -10.03 16.68
N PRO A 64 -9.98 -9.85 17.85
CA PRO A 64 -10.72 -10.94 18.51
C PRO A 64 -11.86 -11.51 17.66
N ASP A 65 -12.47 -10.70 16.82
CA ASP A 65 -13.55 -11.11 15.92
C ASP A 65 -12.99 -11.37 14.53
N ALA A 66 -13.03 -12.64 14.09
CA ALA A 66 -12.54 -13.05 12.80
C ALA A 66 -13.30 -12.40 11.63
N ARG A 67 -14.59 -12.07 11.84
CA ARG A 67 -15.37 -11.39 10.80
C ARG A 67 -14.87 -9.97 10.57
N VAL A 68 -14.56 -9.24 11.64
CA VAL A 68 -14.02 -7.88 11.53
C VAL A 68 -12.70 -7.92 10.80
N LEU A 69 -11.84 -8.89 11.12
CA LEU A 69 -10.56 -9.08 10.46
C LEU A 69 -10.73 -9.30 8.96
N TYR A 70 -11.60 -10.22 8.58
CA TYR A 70 -11.87 -10.54 7.19
C TYR A 70 -12.44 -9.34 6.44
N ASP A 71 -13.51 -8.71 6.98
CA ASP A 71 -14.19 -7.60 6.34
C ASP A 71 -13.27 -6.39 6.15
N THR A 72 -12.42 -6.10 7.14
CA THR A 72 -11.45 -5.01 7.04
C THR A 72 -10.47 -5.24 5.91
N ASN A 73 -9.92 -6.44 5.81
CA ASN A 73 -8.93 -6.75 4.79
C ASN A 73 -9.54 -6.75 3.38
N ILE A 74 -10.76 -7.24 3.23
CA ILE A 74 -11.48 -7.17 1.96
C ILE A 74 -11.75 -5.71 1.57
N ARG A 75 -12.14 -4.87 2.53
CA ARG A 75 -12.38 -3.46 2.27
C ARG A 75 -11.12 -2.75 1.77
N LEU A 76 -9.97 -3.00 2.39
CA LEU A 76 -8.70 -2.39 1.98
C LEU A 76 -8.34 -2.75 0.54
N VAL A 77 -8.47 -4.03 0.19
CA VAL A 77 -8.21 -4.49 -1.18
C VAL A 77 -9.20 -3.85 -2.15
N SER A 78 -10.48 -3.78 -1.80
CA SER A 78 -11.52 -3.19 -2.65
C SER A 78 -11.28 -1.70 -2.90
N GLN A 79 -10.85 -0.96 -1.87
CA GLN A 79 -10.50 0.45 -2.01
C GLN A 79 -9.33 0.64 -2.98
N LEU A 80 -8.32 -0.23 -2.88
CA LEU A 80 -7.16 -0.16 -3.75
C LEU A 80 -7.54 -0.45 -5.21
N ILE A 81 -8.33 -1.48 -5.44
CA ILE A 81 -8.80 -1.86 -6.78
C ILE A 81 -9.64 -0.72 -7.39
N SER A 82 -10.53 -0.12 -6.61
CA SER A 82 -11.34 1.01 -7.08
C SER A 82 -10.46 2.20 -7.48
N ALA A 83 -9.40 2.47 -6.72
CA ALA A 83 -8.46 3.53 -7.05
C ALA A 83 -7.71 3.23 -8.36
N MET A 84 -7.36 1.97 -8.59
CA MET A 84 -6.67 1.55 -9.81
C MET A 84 -7.56 1.64 -11.05
N GLU A 85 -8.86 1.47 -10.90
CA GLU A 85 -9.83 1.54 -11.99
C GLU A 85 -10.25 2.97 -12.34
N ALA A 86 -9.94 3.92 -11.49
CA ALA A 86 -10.37 5.31 -11.64
C ALA A 86 -9.62 6.07 -12.75
#